data_821a0310a3bc12035ed7bc6f4d91c2d3
#
_entry.id   821a0310a3bc12035ed7bc6f4d91c2d3
#
_cell.length_a   1.000
_cell.length_b   1.000
_cell.length_c   1.000
_cell.angle_alpha   90.00
_cell.angle_beta   90.00
_cell.angle_gamma   90.00
#
_symmetry.space_group_name_H-M   'P 1'
#
loop_
_entity.id
_entity.type
_entity.pdbx_description
1 polymer ?
#
loop_
_entity_poly.entity_id
_entity_poly.type
_entity_poly.pdbx_seq_one_letter_code
_entity_poly.pdbx_strand_id
1 'polypeptide(L)'
;VKIGVQDKEYTPPEIAAMILGELKKVAEDYLGEKVDRAVITVPAYFNDAQRQATKDAGEIAGLTVERIINEPTAAALAYGLEKKTNAKIAVFDLGGGTFDISILDIGDGVFEVMATNGDTHLGGDDFDQRLIDYIADEFKKQESMDLRSDPMALQRLKEAAEKAKCELSQQKETSVNLPFITADQNGPKHLQVTITRATFESICADLFDRLLKPCESALKDAGLSASGV
;
A
#
# COMPACT_ATOMS: atom_id res chain seq x y z
N VAL A 1 5.00 19.26 -14.79
CA VAL A 1 5.70 19.05 -13.50
C VAL A 1 7.01 18.34 -13.80
N LYS A 2 8.11 18.75 -13.15
CA LYS A 2 9.40 18.08 -13.21
C LYS A 2 9.82 17.69 -11.80
N ILE A 3 10.42 16.53 -11.66
CA ILE A 3 10.83 15.93 -10.40
C ILE A 3 12.35 15.84 -10.42
N GLY A 4 13.01 16.55 -9.49
CA GLY A 4 14.47 16.50 -9.34
C GLY A 4 14.90 15.26 -8.57
N VAL A 5 15.75 14.42 -9.16
CA VAL A 5 16.38 13.27 -8.49
C VAL A 5 17.87 13.35 -8.75
N GLN A 6 18.67 13.51 -7.70
CA GLN A 6 20.10 13.83 -7.80
C GLN A 6 20.27 15.09 -8.70
N ASP A 7 21.11 15.08 -9.72
CA ASP A 7 21.35 16.22 -10.62
C ASP A 7 20.51 16.18 -11.91
N LYS A 8 19.42 15.42 -11.96
CA LYS A 8 18.57 15.22 -13.14
C LYS A 8 17.12 15.56 -12.85
N GLU A 9 16.43 16.08 -13.86
CA GLU A 9 14.99 16.33 -13.84
C GLU A 9 14.26 15.25 -14.66
N TYR A 10 13.19 14.72 -14.09
CA TYR A 10 12.33 13.71 -14.70
C TYR A 10 10.88 14.18 -14.74
N THR A 11 10.15 13.72 -15.73
CA THR A 11 8.68 13.83 -15.77
C THR A 11 8.04 12.69 -14.95
N PRO A 12 6.78 12.84 -14.49
CA PRO A 12 6.08 11.76 -13.82
C PRO A 12 6.04 10.44 -14.60
N PRO A 13 5.79 10.39 -15.94
CA PRO A 13 5.88 9.15 -16.69
C PRO A 13 7.27 8.50 -16.69
N GLU A 14 8.35 9.29 -16.71
CA GLU A 14 9.71 8.74 -16.63
C GLU A 14 10.00 8.09 -15.27
N ILE A 15 9.51 8.68 -14.17
CA ILE A 15 9.63 8.06 -12.83
C ILE A 15 8.81 6.76 -12.77
N ALA A 16 7.57 6.79 -13.26
CA ALA A 16 6.74 5.59 -13.33
C ALA A 16 7.37 4.49 -14.20
N ALA A 17 8.02 4.88 -15.31
CA ALA A 17 8.72 3.97 -16.19
C ALA A 17 9.90 3.26 -15.50
N MET A 18 10.61 3.92 -14.59
CA MET A 18 11.68 3.28 -13.80
C MET A 18 11.12 2.16 -12.92
N ILE A 19 9.97 2.40 -12.28
CA ILE A 19 9.28 1.39 -11.47
C ILE A 19 8.81 0.23 -12.33
N LEU A 20 8.14 0.53 -13.45
CA LEU A 20 7.67 -0.50 -14.38
C LEU A 20 8.82 -1.31 -14.99
N GLY A 21 9.97 -0.68 -15.25
CA GLY A 21 11.17 -1.36 -15.72
C GLY A 21 11.73 -2.33 -14.69
N GLU A 22 11.74 -1.98 -13.41
CA GLU A 22 12.14 -2.90 -12.35
C GLU A 22 11.14 -4.06 -12.17
N LEU A 23 9.84 -3.78 -12.22
CA LEU A 23 8.81 -4.82 -12.19
C LEU A 23 8.91 -5.78 -13.38
N LYS A 24 9.20 -5.25 -14.57
CA LYS A 24 9.48 -6.06 -15.77
C LYS A 24 10.64 -7.00 -15.53
N LYS A 25 11.77 -6.50 -14.99
CA LYS A 25 12.94 -7.29 -14.68
C LYS A 25 12.63 -8.39 -13.67
N VAL A 26 11.92 -8.08 -12.59
CA VAL A 26 11.47 -9.07 -11.59
C VAL A 26 10.64 -10.17 -12.25
N ALA A 27 9.72 -9.81 -13.16
CA ALA A 27 8.92 -10.77 -13.90
C ALA A 27 9.78 -11.65 -14.84
N GLU A 28 10.73 -11.06 -15.56
CA GLU A 28 11.65 -11.79 -16.44
C GLU A 28 12.55 -12.75 -15.67
N ASP A 29 13.06 -12.32 -14.52
CA ASP A 29 13.89 -13.17 -13.63
C ASP A 29 13.08 -14.35 -13.07
N TYR A 30 11.79 -14.14 -12.74
CA TYR A 30 10.91 -15.20 -12.24
C TYR A 30 10.49 -16.20 -13.33
N LEU A 31 10.13 -15.71 -14.51
CA LEU A 31 9.65 -16.54 -15.63
C LEU A 31 10.78 -17.18 -16.42
N GLY A 32 12.00 -16.65 -16.38
CA GLY A 32 13.15 -17.11 -17.18
C GLY A 32 13.03 -16.75 -18.67
N GLU A 33 12.14 -15.83 -19.04
CA GLU A 33 11.90 -15.39 -20.41
C GLU A 33 11.61 -13.88 -20.48
N LYS A 34 11.71 -13.30 -21.69
CA LYS A 34 11.41 -11.87 -21.90
C LYS A 34 9.94 -11.57 -21.72
N VAL A 35 9.68 -10.46 -21.03
CA VAL A 35 8.34 -9.88 -20.87
C VAL A 35 8.27 -8.58 -21.68
N ASP A 36 7.54 -8.58 -22.78
CA ASP A 36 7.42 -7.46 -23.71
C ASP A 36 6.01 -6.85 -23.76
N ARG A 37 5.00 -7.49 -23.13
CA ARG A 37 3.61 -7.04 -23.09
C ARG A 37 3.08 -6.97 -21.66
N ALA A 38 2.23 -5.98 -21.39
CA ALA A 38 1.61 -5.83 -20.08
C ALA A 38 0.18 -5.28 -20.18
N VAL A 39 -0.65 -5.68 -19.22
CA VAL A 39 -1.85 -4.95 -18.83
C VAL A 39 -1.48 -4.18 -17.56
N ILE A 40 -1.74 -2.86 -17.55
CA ILE A 40 -1.39 -2.00 -16.43
C ILE A 40 -2.68 -1.50 -15.78
N THR A 41 -2.71 -1.51 -14.45
CA THR A 41 -3.85 -1.01 -13.69
C THR A 41 -3.65 0.43 -13.25
N VAL A 42 -4.76 1.15 -13.11
CA VAL A 42 -4.80 2.52 -12.60
C VAL A 42 -5.99 2.70 -11.67
N PRO A 43 -5.93 3.63 -10.71
CA PRO A 43 -7.09 3.99 -9.90
C PRO A 43 -8.31 4.35 -10.76
N ALA A 44 -9.51 3.99 -10.31
CA ALA A 44 -10.74 4.21 -11.08
C ALA A 44 -11.02 5.70 -11.37
N TYR A 45 -10.55 6.60 -10.50
CA TYR A 45 -10.73 8.05 -10.65
C TYR A 45 -9.71 8.72 -11.59
N PHE A 46 -8.72 8.00 -12.14
CA PHE A 46 -7.77 8.57 -13.09
C PHE A 46 -8.50 9.08 -14.34
N ASN A 47 -8.20 10.32 -14.72
CA ASN A 47 -8.68 10.90 -15.96
C ASN A 47 -7.86 10.40 -17.17
N ASP A 48 -8.32 10.73 -18.37
CA ASP A 48 -7.69 10.27 -19.63
C ASP A 48 -6.21 10.67 -19.73
N ALA A 49 -5.84 11.88 -19.26
CA ALA A 49 -4.45 12.34 -19.31
C ALA A 49 -3.55 11.50 -18.38
N GLN A 50 -4.05 11.12 -17.18
CA GLN A 50 -3.32 10.27 -16.24
C GLN A 50 -3.21 8.83 -16.76
N ARG A 51 -4.27 8.31 -17.40
CA ARG A 51 -4.26 6.98 -18.05
C ARG A 51 -3.26 6.96 -19.20
N GLN A 52 -3.24 8.00 -20.03
CA GLN A 52 -2.27 8.12 -21.12
C GLN A 52 -0.84 8.20 -20.58
N ALA A 53 -0.59 9.02 -19.54
CA ALA A 53 0.72 9.11 -18.89
C ALA A 53 1.23 7.77 -18.33
N THR A 54 0.32 6.93 -17.81
CA THR A 54 0.64 5.57 -17.36
C THR A 54 0.98 4.66 -18.53
N LYS A 55 0.24 4.77 -19.64
CA LYS A 55 0.54 4.04 -20.87
C LYS A 55 1.91 4.42 -21.42
N ASP A 56 2.20 5.71 -21.50
CA ASP A 56 3.49 6.25 -21.96
C ASP A 56 4.64 5.73 -21.07
N ALA A 57 4.43 5.66 -19.76
CA ALA A 57 5.39 5.09 -18.84
C ALA A 57 5.70 3.61 -19.13
N GLY A 58 4.69 2.82 -19.46
CA GLY A 58 4.86 1.42 -19.89
C GLY A 58 5.68 1.31 -21.18
N GLU A 59 5.41 2.17 -22.14
CA GLU A 59 6.16 2.22 -23.41
C GLU A 59 7.62 2.66 -23.21
N ILE A 60 7.88 3.67 -22.35
CA ILE A 60 9.22 4.09 -21.95
C ILE A 60 9.99 2.93 -21.25
N ALA A 61 9.30 2.11 -20.45
CA ALA A 61 9.86 0.92 -19.81
C ALA A 61 10.12 -0.25 -20.79
N GLY A 62 9.79 -0.08 -22.07
CA GLY A 62 9.97 -1.09 -23.11
C GLY A 62 8.91 -2.20 -23.05
N LEU A 63 7.67 -1.85 -22.69
CA LEU A 63 6.52 -2.71 -22.71
C LEU A 63 5.53 -2.29 -23.79
N THR A 64 4.92 -3.24 -24.47
CA THR A 64 3.71 -3.00 -25.24
C THR A 64 2.53 -3.02 -24.27
N VAL A 65 1.89 -1.88 -24.04
CA VAL A 65 0.74 -1.79 -23.13
C VAL A 65 -0.51 -2.22 -23.88
N GLU A 66 -0.93 -3.45 -23.62
CA GLU A 66 -2.11 -4.06 -24.26
C GLU A 66 -3.41 -3.36 -23.83
N ARG A 67 -3.49 -3.00 -22.54
CA ARG A 67 -4.68 -2.39 -21.97
C ARG A 67 -4.36 -1.65 -20.67
N ILE A 68 -5.08 -0.56 -20.43
CA ILE A 68 -5.18 0.09 -19.12
C ILE A 68 -6.55 -0.29 -18.54
N ILE A 69 -6.59 -0.83 -17.32
CA ILE A 69 -7.83 -1.21 -16.63
C ILE A 69 -7.88 -0.57 -15.23
N ASN A 70 -9.08 -0.47 -14.67
CA ASN A 70 -9.24 0.05 -13.30
C ASN A 70 -8.76 -0.98 -12.28
N GLU A 71 -8.04 -0.55 -11.26
CA GLU A 71 -7.56 -1.40 -10.14
C GLU A 71 -8.68 -2.19 -9.48
N PRO A 72 -9.84 -1.59 -9.11
CA PRO A 72 -10.93 -2.36 -8.51
C PRO A 72 -11.54 -3.40 -9.46
N THR A 73 -11.55 -3.14 -10.77
CA THR A 73 -11.96 -4.13 -11.76
C THR A 73 -10.99 -5.30 -11.83
N ALA A 74 -9.69 -5.02 -11.82
CA ALA A 74 -8.67 -6.07 -11.80
C ALA A 74 -8.74 -6.92 -10.53
N ALA A 75 -8.96 -6.30 -9.37
CA ALA A 75 -9.14 -7.00 -8.11
C ALA A 75 -10.38 -7.92 -8.15
N ALA A 76 -11.51 -7.43 -8.65
CA ALA A 76 -12.72 -8.21 -8.81
C ALA A 76 -12.55 -9.41 -9.77
N LEU A 77 -11.84 -9.21 -10.87
CA LEU A 77 -11.48 -10.28 -11.81
C LEU A 77 -10.58 -11.33 -11.17
N ALA A 78 -9.53 -10.91 -10.46
CA ALA A 78 -8.60 -11.80 -9.76
C ALA A 78 -9.31 -12.65 -8.68
N TYR A 79 -10.33 -12.10 -8.05
CA TYR A 79 -11.17 -12.81 -7.08
C TYR A 79 -12.18 -13.78 -7.73
N GLY A 80 -12.29 -13.81 -9.05
CA GLY A 80 -13.17 -14.71 -9.78
C GLY A 80 -14.64 -14.27 -9.82
N LEU A 81 -14.88 -12.98 -9.71
CA LEU A 81 -16.25 -12.43 -9.70
C LEU A 81 -16.87 -12.27 -11.08
N GLU A 82 -16.12 -12.53 -12.15
CA GLU A 82 -16.64 -12.53 -13.53
C GLU A 82 -17.77 -13.55 -13.77
N LYS A 83 -17.86 -14.55 -12.89
CA LYS A 83 -18.92 -15.60 -12.96
C LYS A 83 -20.18 -15.22 -12.19
N LYS A 84 -20.15 -14.15 -11.42
CA LYS A 84 -21.33 -13.66 -10.72
C LYS A 84 -22.17 -12.80 -11.66
N THR A 85 -23.47 -13.01 -11.64
CA THR A 85 -24.45 -12.19 -12.34
C THR A 85 -25.21 -11.35 -11.32
N ASN A 86 -25.38 -10.05 -11.60
CA ASN A 86 -26.15 -9.09 -10.78
C ASN A 86 -25.65 -9.00 -9.32
N ALA A 87 -24.37 -8.74 -9.14
CA ALA A 87 -23.78 -8.50 -7.81
C ALA A 87 -23.29 -7.06 -7.67
N LYS A 88 -23.58 -6.44 -6.54
CA LYS A 88 -22.94 -5.21 -6.12
C LYS A 88 -21.85 -5.54 -5.11
N ILE A 89 -20.66 -5.02 -5.33
CA ILE A 89 -19.51 -5.32 -4.50
C ILE A 89 -18.81 -4.03 -4.08
N ALA A 90 -18.16 -4.06 -2.93
CA ALA A 90 -17.20 -3.06 -2.51
C ALA A 90 -15.78 -3.63 -2.65
N VAL A 91 -14.91 -2.91 -3.34
CA VAL A 91 -13.48 -3.19 -3.36
C VAL A 91 -12.81 -2.22 -2.40
N PHE A 92 -12.27 -2.74 -1.32
CA PHE A 92 -11.59 -2.01 -0.26
C PHE A 92 -10.09 -2.24 -0.45
N ASP A 93 -9.39 -1.23 -0.96
CA ASP A 93 -7.98 -1.29 -1.30
C ASP A 93 -7.18 -0.36 -0.38
N LEU A 94 -6.55 -0.93 0.64
CA LEU A 94 -5.64 -0.23 1.54
C LEU A 94 -4.21 -0.61 1.13
N GLY A 95 -3.63 0.22 0.26
CA GLY A 95 -2.26 0.07 -0.20
C GLY A 95 -1.21 0.55 0.81
N GLY A 96 0.05 0.71 0.36
CA GLY A 96 1.13 1.21 1.21
C GLY A 96 0.98 2.67 1.61
N GLY A 97 0.52 3.53 0.69
CA GLY A 97 0.41 4.98 0.92
C GLY A 97 -0.95 5.58 0.62
N THR A 98 -1.88 4.83 0.03
CA THR A 98 -3.23 5.29 -0.32
C THR A 98 -4.29 4.27 0.09
N PHE A 99 -5.47 4.78 0.36
CA PHE A 99 -6.69 4.02 0.57
C PHE A 99 -7.71 4.35 -0.50
N ASP A 100 -8.22 3.34 -1.19
CA ASP A 100 -9.25 3.46 -2.19
C ASP A 100 -10.41 2.51 -1.90
N ILE A 101 -11.64 3.02 -1.98
CA ILE A 101 -12.88 2.27 -1.88
C ILE A 101 -13.68 2.48 -3.17
N SER A 102 -14.07 1.41 -3.84
CA SER A 102 -14.88 1.46 -5.06
C SER A 102 -16.08 0.55 -4.93
N ILE A 103 -17.23 1.06 -5.33
CA ILE A 103 -18.47 0.29 -5.42
C ILE A 103 -18.67 -0.07 -6.89
N LEU A 104 -18.78 -1.36 -7.17
CA LEU A 104 -18.98 -1.89 -8.53
C LEU A 104 -20.32 -2.60 -8.63
N ASP A 105 -20.95 -2.44 -9.78
CA ASP A 105 -22.05 -3.30 -10.24
C ASP A 105 -21.50 -4.32 -11.24
N ILE A 106 -21.80 -5.58 -11.02
CA ILE A 106 -21.39 -6.70 -11.89
C ILE A 106 -22.63 -7.28 -12.51
N GLY A 107 -22.76 -7.14 -13.83
CA GLY A 107 -23.87 -7.69 -14.59
C GLY A 107 -23.38 -8.26 -15.93
N ASP A 108 -23.75 -9.50 -16.25
CA ASP A 108 -23.47 -10.16 -17.53
C ASP A 108 -21.98 -10.09 -17.98
N GLY A 109 -21.05 -10.19 -17.02
CA GLY A 109 -19.60 -10.11 -17.25
C GLY A 109 -19.08 -8.68 -17.46
N VAL A 110 -19.91 -7.67 -17.26
CA VAL A 110 -19.53 -6.25 -17.29
C VAL A 110 -19.31 -5.75 -15.87
N PHE A 111 -18.24 -5.01 -15.66
CA PHE A 111 -17.90 -4.35 -14.39
C PHE A 111 -18.09 -2.85 -14.55
N GLU A 112 -19.08 -2.30 -13.89
CA GLU A 112 -19.35 -0.87 -13.86
C GLU A 112 -18.94 -0.29 -12.51
N VAL A 113 -18.10 0.76 -12.51
CA VAL A 113 -17.74 1.49 -11.30
C VAL A 113 -18.82 2.52 -11.01
N MET A 114 -19.65 2.26 -10.00
CA MET A 114 -20.75 3.16 -9.59
C MET A 114 -20.26 4.37 -8.84
N ALA A 115 -19.31 4.17 -7.92
CA ALA A 115 -18.72 5.24 -7.10
C ALA A 115 -17.32 4.84 -6.65
N THR A 116 -16.47 5.84 -6.41
CA THR A 116 -15.15 5.67 -5.82
C THR A 116 -14.86 6.83 -4.85
N ASN A 117 -14.16 6.53 -3.77
CA ASN A 117 -13.68 7.51 -2.80
C ASN A 117 -12.38 6.99 -2.17
N GLY A 118 -11.71 7.77 -1.32
CA GLY A 118 -10.48 7.31 -0.69
C GLY A 118 -9.77 8.39 0.11
N ASP A 119 -8.56 8.05 0.55
CA ASP A 119 -7.62 8.97 1.20
C ASP A 119 -6.23 8.75 0.58
N THR A 120 -5.74 9.76 -0.14
CA THR A 120 -4.46 9.70 -0.87
C THR A 120 -3.24 9.78 0.05
N HIS A 121 -3.43 9.89 1.35
CA HIS A 121 -2.39 9.98 2.38
C HIS A 121 -2.71 9.06 3.56
N LEU A 122 -3.27 7.89 3.29
CA LEU A 122 -3.54 6.85 4.29
C LEU A 122 -3.22 5.48 3.70
N GLY A 123 -2.26 4.79 4.29
CA GLY A 123 -1.85 3.47 3.85
C GLY A 123 -1.07 2.72 4.90
N GLY A 124 -0.55 1.56 4.54
CA GLY A 124 0.23 0.68 5.41
C GLY A 124 1.41 1.37 6.09
N ASP A 125 2.02 2.34 5.41
CA ASP A 125 3.15 3.12 5.94
C ASP A 125 2.77 3.94 7.19
N ASP A 126 1.52 4.44 7.26
CA ASP A 126 1.04 5.15 8.45
C ASP A 126 0.93 4.21 9.65
N PHE A 127 0.44 2.97 9.42
CA PHE A 127 0.37 1.93 10.44
C PHE A 127 1.77 1.49 10.89
N ASP A 128 2.72 1.36 9.95
CA ASP A 128 4.12 1.08 10.28
C ASP A 128 4.73 2.19 11.12
N GLN A 129 4.45 3.46 10.80
CA GLN A 129 4.95 4.60 11.57
C GLN A 129 4.43 4.56 13.02
N ARG A 130 3.16 4.17 13.27
CA ARG A 130 2.65 3.98 14.64
C ARG A 130 3.42 2.92 15.41
N LEU A 131 3.77 1.82 14.75
CA LEU A 131 4.58 0.76 15.35
C LEU A 131 6.02 1.21 15.61
N ILE A 132 6.64 1.92 14.67
CA ILE A 132 7.98 2.49 14.84
C ILE A 132 8.03 3.39 16.06
N ASP A 133 7.06 4.32 16.17
CA ASP A 133 6.99 5.25 17.31
C ASP A 133 6.78 4.51 18.62
N TYR A 134 5.87 3.53 18.65
CA TYR A 134 5.63 2.71 19.84
C TYR A 134 6.89 1.94 20.27
N ILE A 135 7.57 1.26 19.36
CA ILE A 135 8.76 0.47 19.64
C ILE A 135 9.91 1.38 20.12
N ALA A 136 10.10 2.53 19.45
CA ALA A 136 11.13 3.51 19.83
C ALA A 136 10.88 4.12 21.22
N ASP A 137 9.60 4.40 21.54
CA ASP A 137 9.23 4.94 22.84
C ASP A 137 9.39 3.90 23.97
N GLU A 138 9.09 2.63 23.71
CA GLU A 138 9.36 1.55 24.68
C GLU A 138 10.86 1.39 24.94
N PHE A 139 11.70 1.45 23.91
CA PHE A 139 13.15 1.43 24.07
C PHE A 139 13.66 2.66 24.83
N LYS A 140 13.14 3.84 24.52
CA LYS A 140 13.49 5.08 25.20
C LYS A 140 13.16 5.07 26.69
N LYS A 141 12.05 4.42 27.07
CA LYS A 141 11.70 4.23 28.49
C LYS A 141 12.71 3.34 29.23
N GLN A 142 13.25 2.32 28.56
CA GLN A 142 14.19 1.36 29.14
C GLN A 142 15.63 1.88 29.16
N GLU A 143 16.10 2.47 28.07
CA GLU A 143 17.50 2.81 27.84
C GLU A 143 17.78 4.33 27.84
N SER A 144 16.75 5.17 27.96
CA SER A 144 16.83 6.64 27.86
C SER A 144 17.44 7.16 26.54
N MET A 145 17.38 6.36 25.46
CA MET A 145 17.93 6.67 24.14
C MET A 145 16.81 6.64 23.10
N ASP A 146 16.79 7.59 22.17
CA ASP A 146 15.81 7.65 21.09
C ASP A 146 16.43 7.11 19.79
N LEU A 147 15.97 5.95 19.36
CA LEU A 147 16.48 5.27 18.16
C LEU A 147 16.14 6.00 16.85
N ARG A 148 15.15 6.89 16.85
CA ARG A 148 14.72 7.63 15.65
C ARG A 148 15.75 8.65 15.17
N SER A 149 16.71 9.03 16.01
CA SER A 149 17.80 9.94 15.67
C SER A 149 18.96 9.26 14.93
N ASP A 150 19.04 7.94 14.94
CA ASP A 150 20.04 7.14 14.23
C ASP A 150 19.44 6.55 12.95
N PRO A 151 19.90 6.96 11.74
CA PRO A 151 19.36 6.46 10.48
C PRO A 151 19.46 4.94 10.32
N MET A 152 20.51 4.30 10.83
CA MET A 152 20.68 2.85 10.74
C MET A 152 19.70 2.12 11.67
N ALA A 153 19.54 2.61 12.90
CA ALA A 153 18.56 2.08 13.84
C ALA A 153 17.13 2.26 13.30
N LEU A 154 16.84 3.46 12.76
CA LEU A 154 15.52 3.76 12.18
C LEU A 154 15.19 2.84 11.01
N GLN A 155 16.14 2.53 10.12
CA GLN A 155 15.90 1.60 9.00
C GLN A 155 15.55 0.20 9.52
N ARG A 156 16.27 -0.30 10.53
CA ARG A 156 15.98 -1.60 11.15
C ARG A 156 14.63 -1.61 11.89
N LEU A 157 14.26 -0.48 12.50
CA LEU A 157 12.93 -0.31 13.12
C LEU A 157 11.81 -0.39 12.07
N LYS A 158 11.98 0.26 10.90
CA LYS A 158 10.99 0.20 9.80
C LYS A 158 10.75 -1.23 9.34
N GLU A 159 11.80 -1.95 9.04
CA GLU A 159 11.72 -3.36 8.60
C GLU A 159 11.05 -4.25 9.66
N ALA A 160 11.39 -4.04 10.94
CA ALA A 160 10.81 -4.80 12.03
C ALA A 160 9.34 -4.44 12.30
N ALA A 161 8.96 -3.17 12.15
CA ALA A 161 7.60 -2.70 12.31
C ALA A 161 6.68 -3.25 11.22
N GLU A 162 7.09 -3.18 9.95
CA GLU A 162 6.35 -3.77 8.83
C GLU A 162 6.16 -5.28 9.03
N LYS A 163 7.22 -6.00 9.39
CA LYS A 163 7.15 -7.42 9.69
C LYS A 163 6.17 -7.70 10.83
N ALA A 164 6.25 -6.96 11.93
CA ALA A 164 5.35 -7.11 13.07
C ALA A 164 3.89 -6.84 12.68
N LYS A 165 3.61 -5.80 11.88
CA LYS A 165 2.29 -5.52 11.32
C LYS A 165 1.73 -6.74 10.56
N CYS A 166 2.54 -7.31 9.66
CA CYS A 166 2.15 -8.48 8.87
C CYS A 166 1.88 -9.71 9.77
N GLU A 167 2.74 -9.98 10.75
CA GLU A 167 2.56 -11.09 11.68
C GLU A 167 1.31 -10.93 12.54
N LEU A 168 0.99 -9.72 13.00
CA LEU A 168 -0.21 -9.42 13.79
C LEU A 168 -1.52 -9.63 13.01
N SER A 169 -1.48 -9.71 11.67
CA SER A 169 -2.65 -10.12 10.88
C SER A 169 -3.03 -11.57 11.10
N GLN A 170 -2.08 -12.43 11.46
CA GLN A 170 -2.31 -13.88 11.66
C GLN A 170 -2.21 -14.31 13.12
N GLN A 171 -1.44 -13.56 13.95
CA GLN A 171 -1.15 -13.89 15.34
C GLN A 171 -1.75 -12.86 16.30
N LYS A 172 -1.96 -13.27 17.55
CA LYS A 172 -2.45 -12.35 18.60
C LYS A 172 -1.35 -11.49 19.20
N GLU A 173 -0.11 -11.93 19.08
CA GLU A 173 1.09 -11.22 19.55
C GLU A 173 2.31 -11.57 18.69
N THR A 174 3.27 -10.67 18.63
CA THR A 174 4.57 -10.87 17.99
C THR A 174 5.69 -10.28 18.85
N SER A 175 6.91 -10.76 18.68
CA SER A 175 8.10 -10.25 19.38
C SER A 175 9.09 -9.63 18.39
N VAL A 176 9.35 -8.34 18.55
CA VAL A 176 10.40 -7.63 17.84
C VAL A 176 11.70 -7.79 18.62
N ASN A 177 12.71 -8.38 18.00
CA ASN A 177 14.03 -8.58 18.59
C ASN A 177 15.10 -8.05 17.63
N LEU A 178 15.75 -6.94 18.04
CA LEU A 178 16.80 -6.27 17.28
C LEU A 178 18.09 -6.21 18.11
N PRO A 179 18.94 -7.25 18.04
CA PRO A 179 20.20 -7.25 18.75
C PRO A 179 21.14 -6.19 18.17
N PHE A 180 21.95 -5.58 19.04
CA PHE A 180 22.94 -4.56 18.68
C PHE A 180 22.29 -3.40 17.88
N ILE A 181 21.15 -2.91 18.37
CA ILE A 181 20.41 -1.83 17.68
C ILE A 181 21.15 -0.49 17.79
N THR A 182 21.82 -0.26 18.89
CA THR A 182 22.67 0.91 19.16
C THR A 182 23.71 0.58 20.24
N ALA A 183 24.54 1.55 20.62
CA ALA A 183 25.51 1.42 21.70
C ALA A 183 25.64 2.74 22.46
N ASP A 184 26.00 2.66 23.75
CA ASP A 184 26.41 3.77 24.59
C ASP A 184 27.77 3.51 25.22
N GLN A 185 28.15 4.32 26.23
CA GLN A 185 29.41 4.19 26.98
C GLN A 185 29.52 2.86 27.76
N ASN A 186 28.37 2.20 28.02
CA ASN A 186 28.28 0.94 28.75
C ASN A 186 28.28 -0.28 27.82
N GLY A 187 28.31 -0.06 26.49
CA GLY A 187 28.38 -1.12 25.49
C GLY A 187 27.15 -1.19 24.59
N PRO A 188 27.02 -2.32 23.87
CA PRO A 188 25.92 -2.50 22.93
C PRO A 188 24.56 -2.63 23.64
N LYS A 189 23.54 -2.10 23.00
CA LYS A 189 22.14 -2.17 23.44
C LYS A 189 21.33 -3.05 22.51
N HIS A 190 20.35 -3.74 23.07
CA HIS A 190 19.48 -4.66 22.38
C HIS A 190 18.03 -4.24 22.59
N LEU A 191 17.22 -4.30 21.54
CA LEU A 191 15.80 -4.04 21.64
C LEU A 191 15.05 -5.37 21.64
N GLN A 192 14.19 -5.57 22.64
CA GLN A 192 13.24 -6.68 22.66
C GLN A 192 11.89 -6.16 23.19
N VAL A 193 10.86 -6.20 22.33
CA VAL A 193 9.51 -5.73 22.64
C VAL A 193 8.50 -6.75 22.14
N THR A 194 7.56 -7.14 22.98
CA THR A 194 6.39 -7.93 22.57
C THR A 194 5.22 -7.00 22.32
N ILE A 195 4.56 -7.15 21.16
CA ILE A 195 3.45 -6.33 20.72
C ILE A 195 2.24 -7.24 20.55
N THR A 196 1.12 -6.89 21.18
CA THR A 196 -0.14 -7.59 20.96
C THR A 196 -0.96 -6.91 19.86
N ARG A 197 -1.85 -7.69 19.21
CA ARG A 197 -2.80 -7.13 18.25
C ARG A 197 -3.66 -6.03 18.89
N ALA A 198 -4.10 -6.21 20.13
CA ALA A 198 -4.87 -5.21 20.85
C ALA A 198 -4.09 -3.89 21.05
N THR A 199 -2.77 -3.97 21.33
CA THR A 199 -1.90 -2.81 21.41
C THR A 199 -1.82 -2.12 20.04
N PHE A 200 -1.58 -2.88 18.98
CA PHE A 200 -1.52 -2.37 17.61
C PHE A 200 -2.83 -1.68 17.21
N GLU A 201 -3.97 -2.30 17.42
CA GLU A 201 -5.29 -1.73 17.15
C GLU A 201 -5.52 -0.42 17.93
N SER A 202 -5.09 -0.38 19.20
CA SER A 202 -5.23 0.81 20.04
C SER A 202 -4.40 1.99 19.56
N ILE A 203 -3.13 1.78 19.18
CA ILE A 203 -2.25 2.86 18.69
C ILE A 203 -2.59 3.33 17.28
N CYS A 204 -3.40 2.56 16.53
CA CYS A 204 -3.86 2.86 15.18
C CYS A 204 -5.34 3.27 15.11
N ALA A 205 -6.02 3.46 16.24
CA ALA A 205 -7.46 3.69 16.28
C ALA A 205 -7.92 4.87 15.41
N ASP A 206 -7.18 5.98 15.43
CA ASP A 206 -7.45 7.15 14.60
C ASP A 206 -7.27 6.90 13.09
N LEU A 207 -6.39 5.99 12.71
CA LEU A 207 -6.20 5.59 11.31
C LEU A 207 -7.39 4.75 10.82
N PHE A 208 -7.93 3.87 11.66
CA PHE A 208 -9.15 3.11 11.34
C PHE A 208 -10.37 4.04 11.18
N ASP A 209 -10.50 5.07 12.02
CA ASP A 209 -11.59 6.05 11.90
C ASP A 209 -11.52 6.81 10.55
N ARG A 210 -10.33 7.08 10.03
CA ARG A 210 -10.15 7.72 8.73
C ARG A 210 -10.65 6.88 7.55
N LEU A 211 -10.71 5.56 7.68
CA LEU A 211 -11.21 4.66 6.62
C LEU A 211 -12.75 4.71 6.50
N LEU A 212 -13.46 5.00 7.58
CA LEU A 212 -14.92 4.92 7.62
C LEU A 212 -15.60 5.97 6.72
N LYS A 213 -15.15 7.22 6.80
CA LYS A 213 -15.76 8.32 6.06
C LYS A 213 -15.74 8.15 4.54
N PRO A 214 -14.62 7.75 3.88
CA PRO A 214 -14.62 7.43 2.47
C PRO A 214 -15.57 6.28 2.11
N CYS A 215 -15.66 5.23 2.96
CA CYS A 215 -16.59 4.12 2.74
C CYS A 215 -18.05 4.57 2.74
N GLU A 216 -18.45 5.37 3.75
CA GLU A 216 -19.80 5.94 3.84
C GLU A 216 -20.12 6.83 2.64
N SER A 217 -19.15 7.65 2.22
CA SER A 217 -19.31 8.53 1.05
C SER A 217 -19.49 7.72 -0.24
N ALA A 218 -18.68 6.70 -0.47
CA ALA A 218 -18.77 5.85 -1.67
C ALA A 218 -20.13 5.11 -1.72
N LEU A 219 -20.60 4.57 -0.60
CA LEU A 219 -21.91 3.92 -0.52
C LEU A 219 -23.05 4.91 -0.81
N LYS A 220 -22.98 6.09 -0.23
CA LYS A 220 -23.97 7.15 -0.45
C LYS A 220 -24.02 7.58 -1.92
N ASP A 221 -22.86 7.79 -2.55
CA ASP A 221 -22.75 8.21 -3.95
C ASP A 221 -23.26 7.12 -4.90
N ALA A 222 -23.09 5.84 -4.54
CA ALA A 222 -23.64 4.69 -5.24
C ALA A 222 -25.16 4.48 -4.97
N GLY A 223 -25.76 5.23 -4.05
CA GLY A 223 -27.17 5.07 -3.65
C GLY A 223 -27.44 3.76 -2.89
N LEU A 224 -26.44 3.21 -2.19
CA LEU A 224 -26.50 1.93 -1.48
C LEU A 224 -26.31 2.10 0.03
N SER A 225 -26.80 1.11 0.76
CA SER A 225 -26.44 0.87 2.17
C SER A 225 -25.37 -0.21 2.28
N ALA A 226 -24.71 -0.32 3.43
CA ALA A 226 -23.72 -1.37 3.67
C ALA A 226 -24.28 -2.80 3.53
N SER A 227 -25.59 -2.99 3.72
CA SER A 227 -26.26 -4.29 3.48
C SER A 227 -26.59 -4.56 2.01
N GLY A 228 -26.32 -3.62 1.13
CA GLY A 228 -26.61 -3.72 -0.32
C GLY A 228 -25.40 -4.13 -1.15
N VAL A 229 -24.25 -4.41 -0.51
CA VAL A 229 -23.00 -4.84 -1.14
C VAL A 229 -22.53 -6.14 -0.53
#